data_91a3d7be0e4cc940f7873d1bbff67e80
#
_entry.id   91a3d7be0e4cc940f7873d1bbff67e80
#
_cell.length_a   1.000
_cell.length_b   1.000
_cell.length_c   1.000
_cell.angle_alpha   90.00
_cell.angle_beta   90.00
_cell.angle_gamma   90.00
#
_symmetry.space_group_name_H-M   'P 1'
#
loop_
_entity.id
_entity.type
_entity.pdbx_description
1 polymer ?
#
loop_
_entity_poly.entity_id
_entity_poly.type
_entity_poly.pdbx_seq_one_letter_code
_entity_poly.pdbx_strand_id
1 'polypeptide(L)'
;PKCEGGEDFLTPPIFYGVHIPSWSVVGMRMVRGLKKKKRGADALHPDVVYIEGLLDEISVEIAFQYNTDFNSETFRSFANNIHTIDGGTHEVAFKKALNKVINDFVKAYKEQQAQQNKKSKKKNDEAKEFVPLSGEAIREAINAVISVKLPECEFEGQTKGKLGNPEVRPVVYKITVEKLTYYFEEHPDTI
;
A
#
# COMPACT_ATOMS: atom_id res chain seq x y z
N PRO A 1 33.30 -0.27 -34.03
CA PRO A 1 32.49 0.55 -33.16
C PRO A 1 31.87 -0.36 -32.11
N LYS A 2 32.30 -0.13 -30.88
CA LYS A 2 31.88 -0.90 -29.72
C LYS A 2 30.52 -0.40 -29.28
N CYS A 3 29.51 -1.29 -29.17
CA CYS A 3 28.30 -1.06 -28.41
C CYS A 3 28.53 -1.70 -27.03
N GLU A 4 29.03 -0.91 -26.09
CA GLU A 4 29.05 -1.24 -24.68
C GLU A 4 27.76 -0.66 -24.05
N GLY A 5 27.03 -1.47 -23.33
CA GLY A 5 25.83 -1.06 -22.60
C GLY A 5 24.72 -2.10 -22.55
N GLY A 6 25.09 -3.36 -22.32
CA GLY A 6 24.12 -4.39 -21.95
C GLY A 6 23.77 -4.26 -20.49
N GLU A 7 22.74 -3.48 -20.16
CA GLU A 7 22.09 -3.57 -18.86
C GLU A 7 21.33 -4.89 -18.82
N ASP A 8 21.73 -5.77 -17.90
CA ASP A 8 21.12 -7.07 -17.63
C ASP A 8 19.65 -6.90 -17.26
N PHE A 9 18.78 -7.12 -18.25
CA PHE A 9 17.32 -7.06 -18.12
C PHE A 9 16.70 -8.26 -17.38
N LEU A 10 17.50 -9.16 -16.80
CA LEU A 10 17.04 -10.50 -16.40
C LEU A 10 17.03 -10.79 -14.90
N THR A 11 17.42 -9.88 -14.03
CA THR A 11 17.22 -10.07 -12.59
C THR A 11 16.06 -9.23 -12.09
N PRO A 12 14.91 -9.85 -11.76
CA PRO A 12 13.86 -9.11 -11.04
C PRO A 12 14.45 -8.62 -9.71
N PRO A 13 14.14 -7.39 -9.28
CA PRO A 13 14.56 -6.93 -7.97
C PRO A 13 13.99 -7.90 -6.93
N ILE A 14 14.88 -8.46 -6.11
CA ILE A 14 14.50 -9.31 -4.98
C ILE A 14 13.84 -8.38 -3.96
N PHE A 15 12.52 -8.36 -3.95
CA PHE A 15 11.76 -7.78 -2.87
C PHE A 15 11.72 -8.82 -1.76
N TYR A 16 12.28 -8.50 -0.61
CA TYR A 16 12.23 -9.37 0.56
C TYR A 16 10.77 -9.68 0.89
N GLY A 17 10.37 -10.95 0.75
CA GLY A 17 9.08 -11.47 1.17
C GLY A 17 7.92 -11.42 0.16
N VAL A 18 7.98 -10.64 -0.93
CA VAL A 18 6.93 -10.62 -1.95
C VAL A 18 7.49 -11.06 -3.30
N HIS A 19 7.18 -12.31 -3.68
CA HIS A 19 7.51 -12.83 -5.01
C HIS A 19 6.60 -12.14 -6.03
N ILE A 20 7.14 -11.15 -6.76
CA ILE A 20 6.44 -10.57 -7.91
C ILE A 20 6.58 -11.57 -9.06
N PRO A 21 5.51 -12.18 -9.55
CA PRO A 21 5.59 -13.03 -10.73
C PRO A 21 6.21 -12.23 -11.88
N SER A 22 7.17 -12.84 -12.56
CA SER A 22 7.96 -12.20 -13.64
C SER A 22 7.12 -11.65 -14.82
N TRP A 23 5.83 -11.90 -14.81
CA TRP A 23 4.86 -11.53 -15.85
C TRP A 23 3.94 -10.35 -15.49
N SER A 24 3.99 -9.81 -14.25
CA SER A 24 3.25 -8.57 -13.91
C SER A 24 4.00 -7.32 -14.39
N VAL A 25 3.87 -7.03 -15.69
CA VAL A 25 4.43 -5.80 -16.30
C VAL A 25 3.85 -4.54 -15.65
N VAL A 26 2.62 -4.62 -15.15
CA VAL A 26 1.94 -3.50 -14.46
C VAL A 26 2.59 -3.25 -13.12
N GLY A 27 2.78 -4.29 -12.29
CA GLY A 27 3.44 -4.18 -10.99
C GLY A 27 4.86 -3.61 -11.11
N MET A 28 5.66 -4.06 -12.09
CA MET A 28 6.98 -3.49 -12.33
C MET A 28 6.93 -2.00 -12.73
N ARG A 29 5.95 -1.59 -13.53
CA ARG A 29 5.77 -0.17 -13.89
C ARG A 29 5.35 0.67 -12.69
N MET A 30 4.49 0.14 -11.83
CA MET A 30 4.07 0.79 -10.58
C MET A 30 5.27 1.06 -9.68
N VAL A 31 6.04 0.01 -9.36
CA VAL A 31 7.24 0.12 -8.51
C VAL A 31 8.27 1.07 -9.10
N ARG A 32 8.55 0.98 -10.41
CA ARG A 32 9.45 1.94 -11.09
C ARG A 32 8.91 3.38 -11.05
N GLY A 33 7.60 3.56 -11.16
CA GLY A 33 6.95 4.86 -11.07
C GLY A 33 7.12 5.52 -9.70
N LEU A 34 7.05 4.73 -8.64
CA LEU A 34 7.25 5.19 -7.26
C LEU A 34 8.73 5.47 -6.96
N LYS A 35 9.65 4.63 -7.43
CA LYS A 35 11.10 4.83 -7.25
C LYS A 35 11.68 6.02 -8.02
N LYS A 36 10.99 6.56 -9.03
CA LYS A 36 11.42 7.79 -9.69
C LYS A 36 11.22 8.95 -8.72
N LYS A 37 12.33 9.44 -8.15
CA LYS A 37 12.37 10.61 -7.27
C LYS A 37 11.54 11.77 -7.83
N LYS A 38 10.49 12.18 -7.11
CA LYS A 38 10.01 13.55 -7.23
C LYS A 38 11.13 14.47 -6.74
N ARG A 39 11.43 15.54 -7.49
CA ARG A 39 12.43 16.52 -7.06
C ARG A 39 12.07 17.02 -5.65
N GLY A 40 12.92 16.70 -4.67
CA GLY A 40 12.83 17.22 -3.30
C GLY A 40 12.22 16.33 -2.22
N ALA A 41 11.62 15.18 -2.54
CA ALA A 41 11.14 14.24 -1.55
C ALA A 41 11.97 12.96 -1.57
N ASP A 42 12.53 12.58 -0.44
CA ASP A 42 13.20 11.29 -0.24
C ASP A 42 12.19 10.26 0.29
N ALA A 43 12.38 8.98 -0.03
CA ALA A 43 11.58 7.91 0.52
C ALA A 43 11.94 7.70 2.01
N LEU A 44 10.92 7.53 2.87
CA LEU A 44 11.13 7.21 4.28
C LEU A 44 11.72 5.82 4.50
N HIS A 45 11.43 4.90 3.59
CA HIS A 45 11.97 3.55 3.60
C HIS A 45 12.41 3.15 2.18
N PRO A 46 13.46 2.33 2.04
CA PRO A 46 14.06 2.00 0.75
C PRO A 46 13.14 1.15 -0.13
N ASP A 47 12.26 0.37 0.48
CA ASP A 47 11.44 -0.61 -0.20
C ASP A 47 10.04 -0.07 -0.49
N VAL A 48 9.53 -0.40 -1.70
CA VAL A 48 8.14 -0.15 -2.07
C VAL A 48 7.33 -1.35 -1.60
N VAL A 49 6.30 -1.09 -0.82
CA VAL A 49 5.33 -2.14 -0.45
C VAL A 49 4.51 -2.48 -1.68
N TYR A 50 4.54 -3.75 -2.08
CA TYR A 50 3.76 -4.24 -3.21
C TYR A 50 2.87 -5.40 -2.79
N ILE A 51 1.62 -5.33 -3.20
CA ILE A 51 0.58 -6.31 -2.90
C ILE A 51 -0.10 -6.71 -4.19
N GLU A 52 -0.30 -8.00 -4.38
CA GLU A 52 -1.14 -8.54 -5.45
C GLU A 52 -2.06 -9.64 -4.94
N GLY A 53 -3.19 -9.79 -5.61
CA GLY A 53 -4.14 -10.86 -5.30
C GLY A 53 -5.22 -10.98 -6.36
N LEU A 54 -5.83 -12.16 -6.40
CA LEU A 54 -6.96 -12.48 -7.24
C LEU A 54 -8.05 -13.09 -6.34
N LEU A 55 -9.23 -12.52 -6.38
CA LEU A 55 -10.39 -13.01 -5.67
C LEU A 55 -11.67 -12.66 -6.46
N ASP A 56 -12.59 -13.61 -6.61
CA ASP A 56 -13.87 -13.42 -7.32
C ASP A 56 -13.69 -12.81 -8.72
N GLU A 57 -12.71 -13.31 -9.50
CA GLU A 57 -12.33 -12.84 -10.84
C GLU A 57 -11.81 -11.39 -10.89
N ILE A 58 -11.65 -10.75 -9.74
CA ILE A 58 -11.07 -9.41 -9.63
C ILE A 58 -9.60 -9.52 -9.25
N SER A 59 -8.73 -9.05 -10.15
CA SER A 59 -7.29 -8.93 -9.88
C SER A 59 -6.99 -7.58 -9.28
N VAL A 60 -6.21 -7.56 -8.21
CA VAL A 60 -5.82 -6.35 -7.48
C VAL A 60 -4.30 -6.27 -7.43
N GLU A 61 -3.76 -5.13 -7.80
CA GLU A 61 -2.34 -4.80 -7.68
C GLU A 61 -2.22 -3.43 -6.98
N ILE A 62 -1.45 -3.37 -5.91
CA ILE A 62 -1.23 -2.15 -5.14
C ILE A 62 0.25 -1.99 -4.86
N ALA A 63 0.78 -0.79 -5.09
CA ALA A 63 2.13 -0.44 -4.70
C ALA A 63 2.11 0.91 -3.97
N PHE A 64 2.80 1.02 -2.84
CA PHE A 64 2.89 2.29 -2.14
C PHE A 64 4.22 2.45 -1.40
N GLN A 65 4.55 3.71 -1.12
CA GLN A 65 5.74 4.11 -0.37
C GLN A 65 5.46 5.42 0.36
N TYR A 66 6.01 5.58 1.55
CA TYR A 66 5.97 6.85 2.28
C TYR A 66 7.18 7.72 1.93
N ASN A 67 6.99 9.03 1.89
CA ASN A 67 7.99 10.03 1.56
C ASN A 67 8.26 10.96 2.74
N THR A 68 9.30 11.77 2.62
CA THR A 68 9.61 12.83 3.59
C THR A 68 8.79 14.10 3.40
N ASP A 69 8.02 14.20 2.32
CA ASP A 69 7.13 15.35 2.06
C ASP A 69 5.76 15.10 2.70
N PHE A 70 5.63 15.49 3.96
CA PHE A 70 4.42 15.29 4.77
C PHE A 70 3.18 16.05 4.28
N ASN A 71 3.32 16.94 3.30
CA ASN A 71 2.18 17.65 2.73
C ASN A 71 1.61 16.99 1.47
N SER A 72 2.13 15.83 1.05
CA SER A 72 1.72 15.17 -0.18
C SER A 72 1.02 13.83 0.07
N GLU A 73 -0.29 13.79 -0.11
CA GLU A 73 -1.04 12.54 -0.31
C GLU A 73 -1.22 12.37 -1.82
N THR A 74 -0.66 11.32 -2.41
CA THR A 74 -0.79 11.06 -3.85
C THR A 74 -1.34 9.66 -4.09
N PHE A 75 -2.54 9.58 -4.65
CA PHE A 75 -3.13 8.33 -5.14
C PHE A 75 -3.26 8.36 -6.65
N ARG A 76 -2.88 7.27 -7.29
CA ARG A 76 -3.15 7.00 -8.70
C ARG A 76 -3.88 5.66 -8.81
N SER A 77 -5.11 5.71 -9.23
CA SER A 77 -5.96 4.54 -9.31
C SER A 77 -6.36 4.22 -10.75
N PHE A 78 -6.44 2.92 -11.04
CA PHE A 78 -6.72 2.39 -12.37
C PHE A 78 -7.73 1.25 -12.29
N ALA A 79 -8.64 1.21 -13.25
CA ALA A 79 -9.56 0.10 -13.47
C ALA A 79 -9.47 -0.34 -14.93
N ASN A 80 -9.13 -1.63 -15.19
CA ASN A 80 -8.84 -2.17 -16.52
C ASN A 80 -7.91 -1.26 -17.36
N ASN A 81 -6.83 -0.77 -16.73
CA ASN A 81 -5.83 0.16 -17.29
C ASN A 81 -6.36 1.58 -17.58
N ILE A 82 -7.61 1.90 -17.26
CA ILE A 82 -8.15 3.26 -17.37
C ILE A 82 -7.85 4.00 -16.09
N HIS A 83 -7.24 5.19 -16.20
CA HIS A 83 -6.94 6.04 -15.06
C HIS A 83 -8.22 6.65 -14.48
N THR A 84 -8.54 6.30 -13.25
CA THR A 84 -9.71 6.81 -12.53
C THR A 84 -9.31 8.03 -11.71
N ILE A 85 -9.34 9.21 -12.34
CA ILE A 85 -8.85 10.47 -11.77
C ILE A 85 -9.59 10.84 -10.48
N ASP A 86 -10.88 10.54 -10.43
CA ASP A 86 -11.76 10.81 -9.29
C ASP A 86 -11.81 9.62 -8.30
N GLY A 87 -10.90 8.65 -8.46
CA GLY A 87 -10.81 7.46 -7.62
C GLY A 87 -11.92 6.44 -7.85
N GLY A 88 -12.51 5.95 -6.78
CA GLY A 88 -13.62 4.99 -6.85
C GLY A 88 -13.62 3.99 -5.70
N THR A 89 -14.40 2.93 -5.86
CA THR A 89 -14.63 1.89 -4.84
C THR A 89 -13.35 1.20 -4.39
N HIS A 90 -12.40 0.96 -5.31
CA HIS A 90 -11.09 0.35 -5.03
C HIS A 90 -10.20 1.24 -4.16
N GLU A 91 -10.15 2.54 -4.43
CA GLU A 91 -9.35 3.48 -3.64
C GLU A 91 -9.90 3.65 -2.22
N VAL A 92 -11.22 3.79 -2.10
CA VAL A 92 -11.89 3.87 -0.80
C VAL A 92 -11.66 2.61 0.03
N ALA A 93 -11.69 1.43 -0.60
CA ALA A 93 -11.45 0.17 0.07
C ALA A 93 -10.00 0.04 0.57
N PHE A 94 -9.02 0.43 -0.26
CA PHE A 94 -7.61 0.45 0.13
C PHE A 94 -7.36 1.38 1.32
N LYS A 95 -7.87 2.62 1.26
CA LYS A 95 -7.73 3.61 2.36
C LYS A 95 -8.29 3.08 3.68
N LYS A 96 -9.44 2.38 3.64
CA LYS A 96 -10.02 1.75 4.84
C LYS A 96 -9.19 0.58 5.36
N ALA A 97 -8.70 -0.27 4.46
CA ALA A 97 -7.88 -1.42 4.83
C ALA A 97 -6.55 -0.98 5.44
N LEU A 98 -5.87 -0.02 4.83
CA LEU A 98 -4.63 0.56 5.33
C LEU A 98 -4.83 1.12 6.75
N ASN A 99 -5.90 1.89 6.95
CA ASN A 99 -6.24 2.49 8.23
C ASN A 99 -6.44 1.43 9.33
N LYS A 100 -7.15 0.35 8.99
CA LYS A 100 -7.37 -0.77 9.91
C LYS A 100 -6.06 -1.44 10.29
N VAL A 101 -5.28 -1.87 9.30
CA VAL A 101 -4.07 -2.66 9.54
C VAL A 101 -3.04 -1.88 10.35
N ILE A 102 -2.80 -0.60 10.03
CA ILE A 102 -1.86 0.24 10.79
C ILE A 102 -2.34 0.44 12.23
N ASN A 103 -3.62 0.73 12.45
CA ASN A 103 -4.14 0.89 13.81
C ASN A 103 -4.07 -0.41 14.62
N ASP A 104 -4.38 -1.54 14.01
CA ASP A 104 -4.29 -2.85 14.68
C ASP A 104 -2.82 -3.16 15.05
N PHE A 105 -1.87 -2.86 14.17
CA PHE A 105 -0.45 -3.06 14.42
C PHE A 105 0.07 -2.14 15.53
N VAL A 106 -0.23 -0.84 15.48
CA VAL A 106 0.18 0.14 16.52
C VAL A 106 -0.42 -0.24 17.88
N LYS A 107 -1.66 -0.72 17.90
CA LYS A 107 -2.32 -1.21 19.12
C LYS A 107 -1.57 -2.41 19.70
N ALA A 108 -1.29 -3.42 18.89
CA ALA A 108 -0.56 -4.61 19.31
C ALA A 108 0.84 -4.27 19.82
N TYR A 109 1.55 -3.37 19.14
CA TYR A 109 2.87 -2.90 19.56
C TYR A 109 2.85 -2.20 20.92
N LYS A 110 1.89 -1.31 21.16
CA LYS A 110 1.72 -0.64 22.46
C LYS A 110 1.38 -1.61 23.58
N GLU A 111 0.54 -2.62 23.32
CA GLU A 111 0.21 -3.67 24.29
C GLU A 111 1.43 -4.50 24.67
N GLN A 112 2.28 -4.85 23.70
CA GLN A 112 3.54 -5.57 23.96
C GLN A 112 4.50 -4.75 24.80
N GLN A 113 4.69 -3.46 24.50
CA GLN A 113 5.52 -2.57 25.30
C GLN A 113 4.99 -2.43 26.74
N ALA A 114 3.68 -2.29 26.92
CA ALA A 114 3.07 -2.20 28.24
C ALA A 114 3.29 -3.48 29.09
N GLN A 115 3.31 -4.66 28.45
CA GLN A 115 3.61 -5.93 29.14
C GLN A 115 5.09 -6.03 29.53
N GLN A 116 6.01 -5.58 28.72
CA GLN A 116 7.45 -5.55 29.04
C GLN A 116 7.76 -4.60 30.19
N ASN A 117 7.14 -3.44 30.22
CA ASN A 117 7.30 -2.44 31.28
C ASN A 117 6.68 -2.88 32.62
N LYS A 118 5.66 -3.73 32.63
CA LYS A 118 5.12 -4.33 33.87
C LYS A 118 6.08 -5.29 34.56
N LYS A 119 7.07 -5.85 33.84
CA LYS A 119 8.12 -6.71 34.41
C LYS A 119 9.25 -5.91 35.06
N SER A 120 9.44 -4.64 34.71
CA SER A 120 10.36 -3.72 35.37
C SER A 120 9.56 -2.81 36.29
N LYS A 121 9.60 -3.11 37.62
CA LYS A 121 8.89 -2.39 38.68
C LYS A 121 9.10 -0.88 38.58
N LYS A 122 8.13 -0.15 38.04
CA LYS A 122 7.78 1.23 38.44
C LYS A 122 6.25 1.39 38.28
N LYS A 123 5.56 1.38 39.41
CA LYS A 123 4.20 1.90 39.56
C LYS A 123 4.27 3.40 39.25
N ASN A 124 3.55 3.84 38.23
CA ASN A 124 2.90 5.13 38.02
C ASN A 124 2.92 5.50 36.53
N ASP A 125 2.28 4.67 35.69
CA ASP A 125 1.71 5.17 34.45
C ASP A 125 0.34 4.53 34.32
N GLU A 126 -0.69 5.36 34.46
CA GLU A 126 -2.05 5.00 34.08
C GLU A 126 -2.02 4.47 32.66
N ALA A 127 -2.61 3.31 32.42
CA ALA A 127 -2.71 2.71 31.10
C ALA A 127 -3.47 3.71 30.21
N LYS A 128 -2.73 4.54 29.49
CA LYS A 128 -3.32 5.47 28.53
C LYS A 128 -4.11 4.66 27.51
N GLU A 129 -5.40 4.90 27.47
CA GLU A 129 -6.31 4.30 26.51
C GLU A 129 -5.77 4.51 25.10
N PHE A 130 -5.75 3.43 24.28
CA PHE A 130 -5.27 3.52 22.91
C PHE A 130 -6.18 4.42 22.09
N VAL A 131 -5.68 5.56 21.65
CA VAL A 131 -6.35 6.42 20.70
C VAL A 131 -5.90 6.02 19.29
N PRO A 132 -6.83 5.58 18.43
CA PRO A 132 -6.50 5.24 17.05
C PRO A 132 -5.99 6.46 16.28
N LEU A 133 -5.05 6.23 15.36
CA LEU A 133 -4.60 7.25 14.43
C LEU A 133 -5.73 7.59 13.44
N SER A 134 -5.86 8.86 13.11
CA SER A 134 -6.82 9.29 12.10
C SER A 134 -6.42 8.79 10.71
N GLY A 135 -7.40 8.60 9.83
CA GLY A 135 -7.11 8.19 8.47
C GLY A 135 -6.26 9.18 7.69
N GLU A 136 -6.35 10.45 8.01
CA GLU A 136 -5.53 11.51 7.42
C GLU A 136 -4.08 11.38 7.85
N ALA A 137 -3.82 11.21 9.15
CA ALA A 137 -2.47 11.01 9.68
C ALA A 137 -1.79 9.75 9.10
N ILE A 138 -2.55 8.67 8.87
CA ILE A 138 -2.01 7.46 8.26
C ILE A 138 -1.66 7.64 6.79
N ARG A 139 -2.37 8.51 6.08
CA ARG A 139 -2.13 8.76 4.65
C ARG A 139 -1.21 9.94 4.38
N GLU A 140 -0.80 10.65 5.41
CA GLU A 140 0.18 11.72 5.29
C GLU A 140 1.47 11.20 4.66
N ALA A 141 1.98 11.89 3.64
CA ALA A 141 3.18 11.52 2.89
C ALA A 141 3.11 10.19 2.09
N ILE A 142 1.94 9.57 1.94
CA ILE A 142 1.82 8.36 1.13
C ILE A 142 1.81 8.68 -0.37
N ASN A 143 2.52 7.85 -1.12
CA ASN A 143 2.45 7.80 -2.57
C ASN A 143 2.05 6.39 -2.98
N ALA A 144 0.84 6.23 -3.51
CA ALA A 144 0.25 4.93 -3.81
C ALA A 144 -0.27 4.85 -5.25
N VAL A 145 -0.15 3.65 -5.81
CA VAL A 145 -0.74 3.27 -7.09
C VAL A 145 -1.59 2.03 -6.88
N ILE A 146 -2.84 2.09 -7.32
CA ILE A 146 -3.81 1.01 -7.17
C ILE A 146 -4.33 0.64 -8.56
N SER A 147 -4.27 -0.62 -8.92
CA SER A 147 -4.83 -1.13 -10.17
C SER A 147 -5.71 -2.32 -9.90
N VAL A 148 -6.93 -2.28 -10.45
CA VAL A 148 -7.85 -3.42 -10.43
C VAL A 148 -8.19 -3.82 -11.85
N LYS A 149 -8.36 -5.12 -12.06
CA LYS A 149 -8.87 -5.69 -13.30
C LYS A 149 -10.07 -6.55 -12.98
N LEU A 150 -11.16 -6.31 -13.66
CA LEU A 150 -12.44 -6.99 -13.47
C LEU A 150 -13.13 -7.19 -14.83
N PRO A 151 -14.00 -8.20 -14.95
CA PRO A 151 -14.67 -8.52 -16.23
C PRO A 151 -15.47 -7.33 -16.78
N GLU A 152 -16.23 -6.67 -15.94
CA GLU A 152 -17.08 -5.53 -16.31
C GLU A 152 -16.85 -4.35 -15.39
N CYS A 153 -16.36 -3.23 -15.95
CA CYS A 153 -16.18 -1.99 -15.21
C CYS A 153 -17.41 -1.10 -15.34
N GLU A 154 -18.00 -0.74 -14.22
CA GLU A 154 -19.02 0.29 -14.11
C GLU A 154 -18.39 1.60 -13.66
N PHE A 155 -18.48 2.63 -14.51
CA PHE A 155 -17.91 3.94 -14.18
C PHE A 155 -19.03 4.95 -13.91
N GLU A 156 -18.80 5.82 -12.95
CA GLU A 156 -19.64 6.99 -12.73
C GLU A 156 -19.30 8.03 -13.81
N GLY A 157 -20.29 8.30 -14.69
CA GLY A 157 -20.18 9.29 -15.77
C GLY A 157 -19.45 8.82 -17.03
N GLN A 158 -19.58 9.61 -18.09
CA GLN A 158 -18.99 9.32 -19.41
C GLN A 158 -17.47 9.43 -19.45
N THR A 159 -16.88 10.21 -18.56
CA THR A 159 -15.43 10.43 -18.48
C THR A 159 -14.65 9.24 -17.91
N LYS A 160 -15.34 8.23 -17.40
CA LYS A 160 -14.74 7.06 -16.73
C LYS A 160 -13.76 7.42 -15.60
N GLY A 161 -13.97 8.60 -15.00
CA GLY A 161 -13.09 9.15 -13.96
C GLY A 161 -13.19 8.42 -12.62
N LYS A 162 -14.32 7.74 -12.34
CA LYS A 162 -14.58 7.11 -11.06
C LYS A 162 -15.16 5.71 -11.23
N LEU A 163 -14.56 4.72 -10.55
CA LEU A 163 -15.06 3.35 -10.54
C LEU A 163 -16.22 3.20 -9.56
N GLY A 164 -17.37 2.69 -10.02
CA GLY A 164 -18.59 2.52 -9.24
C GLY A 164 -18.79 1.14 -8.64
N ASN A 165 -18.23 0.09 -9.25
CA ASN A 165 -18.43 -1.32 -8.89
C ASN A 165 -18.42 -1.59 -7.37
N PRO A 166 -19.54 -1.96 -6.73
CA PRO A 166 -19.58 -2.19 -5.30
C PRO A 166 -18.84 -3.46 -4.86
N GLU A 167 -18.81 -4.50 -5.71
CA GLU A 167 -18.15 -5.79 -5.47
C GLU A 167 -16.63 -5.67 -5.35
N VAL A 168 -16.03 -4.63 -5.91
CA VAL A 168 -14.59 -4.36 -5.79
C VAL A 168 -14.19 -4.02 -4.35
N ARG A 169 -15.09 -3.39 -3.59
CA ARG A 169 -14.79 -2.97 -2.20
C ARG A 169 -14.37 -4.10 -1.28
N PRO A 170 -15.16 -5.18 -1.11
CA PRO A 170 -14.78 -6.29 -0.22
C PRO A 170 -13.54 -7.01 -0.71
N VAL A 171 -13.34 -7.14 -2.02
CA VAL A 171 -12.18 -7.83 -2.60
C VAL A 171 -10.89 -7.07 -2.30
N VAL A 172 -10.82 -5.78 -2.65
CA VAL A 172 -9.65 -4.95 -2.39
C VAL A 172 -9.37 -4.88 -0.89
N TYR A 173 -10.41 -4.69 -0.08
CA TYR A 173 -10.27 -4.63 1.38
C TYR A 173 -9.65 -5.91 1.95
N LYS A 174 -10.20 -7.08 1.58
CA LYS A 174 -9.75 -8.39 2.09
C LYS A 174 -8.31 -8.68 1.68
N ILE A 175 -7.97 -8.53 0.40
CA ILE A 175 -6.61 -8.75 -0.11
C ILE A 175 -5.62 -7.80 0.59
N THR A 176 -5.98 -6.53 0.72
CA THR A 176 -5.11 -5.54 1.37
C THR A 176 -4.87 -5.88 2.84
N VAL A 177 -5.93 -6.16 3.61
CA VAL A 177 -5.79 -6.50 5.03
C VAL A 177 -4.92 -7.73 5.20
N GLU A 178 -5.19 -8.81 4.47
CA GLU A 178 -4.44 -10.06 4.56
C GLU A 178 -2.96 -9.87 4.25
N LYS A 179 -2.66 -9.27 3.10
CA LYS A 179 -1.26 -9.12 2.62
C LYS A 179 -0.47 -8.09 3.41
N LEU A 180 -1.08 -6.98 3.84
CA LEU A 180 -0.39 -5.99 4.67
C LEU A 180 -0.14 -6.51 6.08
N THR A 181 -1.07 -7.24 6.69
CA THR A 181 -0.85 -7.84 8.00
C THR A 181 0.37 -8.75 7.95
N TYR A 182 0.42 -9.64 6.94
CA TYR A 182 1.57 -10.52 6.74
C TYR A 182 2.87 -9.74 6.50
N TYR A 183 2.83 -8.70 5.67
CA TYR A 183 4.01 -7.86 5.39
C TYR A 183 4.58 -7.21 6.65
N PHE A 184 3.72 -6.65 7.51
CA PHE A 184 4.17 -5.98 8.73
C PHE A 184 4.61 -6.96 9.82
N GLU A 185 4.08 -8.17 9.85
CA GLU A 185 4.59 -9.24 10.72
C GLU A 185 6.02 -9.64 10.34
N GLU A 186 6.34 -9.66 9.04
CA GLU A 186 7.70 -9.96 8.56
C GLU A 186 8.67 -8.77 8.66
N HIS A 187 8.15 -7.53 8.63
CA HIS A 187 8.95 -6.30 8.60
C HIS A 187 8.52 -5.31 9.70
N PRO A 188 8.72 -5.66 10.98
CA PRO A 188 8.26 -4.82 12.10
C PRO A 188 8.96 -3.45 12.16
N ASP A 189 10.12 -3.31 11.52
CA ASP A 189 10.91 -2.07 11.50
C ASP A 189 10.42 -1.05 10.45
N THR A 190 9.38 -1.38 9.68
CA THR A 190 8.86 -0.51 8.60
C THR A 190 7.83 0.52 9.10
N ILE A 191 7.37 0.40 10.35
CA ILE A 191 6.32 1.26 10.95
C ILE A 191 6.86 2.09 12.12
#